data_d390ebf385c4ec2ae3ca0ebfdb54a1a2
#
_entry.id   d390ebf385c4ec2ae3ca0ebfdb54a1a2
#
_cell.length_a   1.000
_cell.length_b   1.000
_cell.length_c   1.000
_cell.angle_alpha   90.00
_cell.angle_beta   90.00
_cell.angle_gamma   90.00
#
_symmetry.space_group_name_H-M   'P 1'
#
loop_
_entity.id
_entity.type
_entity.pdbx_description
1 polymer ?
#
loop_
_entity_poly.entity_id
_entity_poly.type
_entity_poly.pdbx_seq_one_letter_code
_entity_poly.pdbx_strand_id
1 'polypeptide(L)'
;LWGGEALLGRPGCWVRRASLRTFRLPGGEKAGREPWRSAAALHWECGLEWAALPDTDGLARAAWDSGLNCPVTSAAGRLFDAAAAIICEFPNASFEAQGPMMLESVCRSAVDGMELPLRESDDEIFRTDWQPLLGMLADHAIERVRRAELFHASIARAIAEQAKALSAQNDIAQIGLCGGVFQNRVLADQAVALLEDAGFSVYLPLALPCNDAALSYGQAAEIAARETQQ
;
A
#
# COMPACT_ATOMS: atom_id res chain seq x y z
N LEU A 1 -0.03 8.48 -9.25
CA LEU A 1 -0.89 7.61 -8.44
C LEU A 1 -0.40 7.59 -7.00
N TRP A 2 -1.21 8.07 -6.08
CA TRP A 2 -0.92 8.16 -4.65
C TRP A 2 -1.74 7.08 -3.92
N GLY A 3 -1.43 6.75 -2.65
CA GLY A 3 -2.25 5.83 -1.90
C GLY A 3 -1.50 4.89 -0.95
N GLY A 4 -0.29 5.24 -0.55
CA GLY A 4 0.46 4.61 0.54
C GLY A 4 1.12 5.70 1.38
N GLU A 5 0.31 6.70 1.79
CA GLU A 5 0.78 7.95 2.38
C GLU A 5 0.30 8.08 3.83
N ALA A 6 1.11 8.70 4.68
CA ALA A 6 0.65 9.25 5.95
C ALA A 6 0.65 10.79 5.87
N LEU A 7 -0.50 11.37 6.16
CA LEU A 7 -0.70 12.81 6.23
C LEU A 7 -0.77 13.22 7.70
N LEU A 8 0.04 14.21 8.06
CA LEU A 8 0.02 14.83 9.39
C LEU A 8 -0.62 16.19 9.30
N GLY A 9 -1.52 16.52 10.22
CA GLY A 9 -2.10 17.86 10.26
C GLY A 9 -3.51 17.90 10.84
N ARG A 10 -4.24 18.89 10.41
CA ARG A 10 -5.63 19.18 10.80
C ARG A 10 -6.35 19.76 9.59
N PRO A 11 -7.70 19.88 9.63
CA PRO A 11 -8.43 20.48 8.53
C PRO A 11 -7.82 21.80 8.08
N GLY A 12 -7.60 21.93 6.77
CA GLY A 12 -6.94 23.07 6.17
C GLY A 12 -5.40 23.05 6.12
N CYS A 13 -4.76 22.12 6.81
CA CYS A 13 -3.31 22.09 6.92
C CYS A 13 -2.77 20.65 7.02
N TRP A 14 -2.92 19.89 5.93
CA TRP A 14 -2.41 18.53 5.83
C TRP A 14 -1.08 18.49 5.10
N VAL A 15 -0.08 17.80 5.67
CA VAL A 15 1.24 17.63 5.10
C VAL A 15 1.56 16.15 5.00
N ARG A 16 2.07 15.69 3.85
CA ARG A 16 2.57 14.33 3.71
C ARG A 16 3.88 14.20 4.49
N ARG A 17 3.93 13.25 5.42
CA ARG A 17 5.09 12.99 6.28
C ARG A 17 5.60 11.56 6.21
N ALA A 18 4.80 10.60 5.70
CA ALA A 18 5.32 9.29 5.37
C ALA A 18 4.71 8.74 4.08
N SER A 19 5.40 7.80 3.46
CA SER A 19 4.92 7.09 2.28
C SER A 19 5.60 5.72 2.16
N LEU A 20 5.06 4.88 1.28
CA LEU A 20 5.82 3.75 0.74
C LEU A 20 6.87 4.26 -0.25
N ARG A 21 7.98 3.53 -0.41
CA ARG A 21 8.96 3.74 -1.47
C ARG A 21 8.24 3.75 -2.81
N THR A 22 8.50 4.77 -3.62
CA THR A 22 7.91 4.91 -4.94
C THR A 22 8.54 3.95 -5.94
N PHE A 23 7.78 3.63 -6.99
CA PHE A 23 8.25 2.87 -8.14
C PHE A 23 7.53 3.33 -9.42
N ARG A 24 8.12 3.05 -10.58
CA ARG A 24 7.52 3.39 -11.88
C ARG A 24 6.58 2.27 -12.31
N LEU A 25 5.34 2.60 -12.65
CA LEU A 25 4.28 1.65 -12.98
C LEU A 25 4.04 1.60 -14.50
N PRO A 26 4.46 0.54 -15.22
CA PRO A 26 4.30 0.45 -16.65
C PRO A 26 2.83 0.28 -17.06
N GLY A 27 2.39 1.08 -18.05
CA GLY A 27 1.05 0.99 -18.62
C GLY A 27 -0.02 1.81 -17.93
N GLY A 28 0.32 2.60 -16.88
CA GLY A 28 -0.61 3.54 -16.25
C GLY A 28 -1.89 2.85 -15.75
N GLU A 29 -3.06 3.27 -16.28
CA GLU A 29 -4.37 2.73 -15.89
C GLU A 29 -4.56 1.24 -16.14
N LYS A 30 -3.87 0.65 -17.14
CA LYS A 30 -3.93 -0.78 -17.40
C LYS A 30 -3.47 -1.63 -16.22
N ALA A 31 -2.55 -1.10 -15.41
CA ALA A 31 -2.02 -1.82 -14.24
C ALA A 31 -3.11 -2.19 -13.22
N GLY A 32 -4.24 -1.48 -13.18
CA GLY A 32 -5.38 -1.84 -12.33
C GLY A 32 -6.08 -3.13 -12.77
N ARG A 33 -5.96 -3.53 -14.04
CA ARG A 33 -6.51 -4.78 -14.61
C ARG A 33 -5.43 -5.80 -14.98
N GLU A 34 -4.18 -5.40 -14.92
CA GLU A 34 -3.04 -6.23 -15.26
C GLU A 34 -2.05 -6.26 -14.06
N PRO A 35 -2.41 -6.94 -12.94
CA PRO A 35 -1.58 -7.06 -11.72
C PRO A 35 -0.13 -7.41 -11.97
N TRP A 36 0.15 -8.19 -13.02
CA TRP A 36 1.50 -8.54 -13.41
C TRP A 36 2.41 -7.33 -13.67
N ARG A 37 1.84 -6.18 -14.11
CA ARG A 37 2.62 -4.96 -14.34
C ARG A 37 3.19 -4.39 -13.05
N SER A 38 2.44 -4.48 -11.97
CA SER A 38 2.92 -4.09 -10.64
C SER A 38 4.03 -5.02 -10.17
N ALA A 39 3.86 -6.34 -10.31
CA ALA A 39 4.89 -7.32 -9.96
C ALA A 39 6.19 -7.13 -10.77
N ALA A 40 6.06 -6.94 -12.09
CA ALA A 40 7.19 -6.67 -12.97
C ALA A 40 7.93 -5.38 -12.56
N ALA A 41 7.17 -4.30 -12.31
CA ALA A 41 7.73 -3.02 -11.91
C ALA A 41 8.57 -3.13 -10.64
N LEU A 42 8.07 -3.84 -9.61
CA LEU A 42 8.81 -4.03 -8.36
C LEU A 42 10.11 -4.80 -8.59
N HIS A 43 10.10 -5.84 -9.42
CA HIS A 43 11.31 -6.60 -9.75
C HIS A 43 12.31 -5.71 -10.51
N TRP A 44 11.86 -4.97 -11.51
CA TRP A 44 12.72 -4.10 -12.30
C TRP A 44 13.33 -2.96 -11.49
N GLU A 45 12.57 -2.35 -10.56
CA GLU A 45 13.09 -1.32 -9.63
C GLU A 45 14.19 -1.86 -8.71
N CYS A 46 14.23 -3.17 -8.49
CA CYS A 46 15.26 -3.84 -7.69
C CYS A 46 16.36 -4.49 -8.54
N GLY A 47 16.34 -4.33 -9.87
CA GLY A 47 17.28 -4.98 -10.78
C GLY A 47 17.13 -6.51 -10.82
N LEU A 48 15.93 -7.02 -10.50
CA LEU A 48 15.64 -8.45 -10.46
C LEU A 48 14.86 -8.88 -11.70
N GLU A 49 15.07 -10.12 -12.12
CA GLU A 49 14.25 -10.77 -13.13
C GLU A 49 13.07 -11.49 -12.46
N TRP A 50 11.92 -11.48 -13.13
CA TRP A 50 10.76 -12.23 -12.70
C TRP A 50 10.44 -13.35 -13.70
N ALA A 51 10.67 -14.59 -13.31
CA ALA A 51 10.56 -15.75 -14.21
C ALA A 51 9.13 -15.97 -14.76
N ALA A 52 8.10 -15.55 -14.05
CA ALA A 52 6.71 -15.66 -14.47
C ALA A 52 6.19 -14.44 -15.24
N LEU A 53 7.09 -13.59 -15.74
CA LEU A 53 6.72 -12.37 -16.48
C LEU A 53 5.95 -12.70 -17.76
N PRO A 54 4.71 -12.20 -17.94
CA PRO A 54 3.93 -12.45 -19.16
C PRO A 54 4.27 -11.54 -20.35
N ASP A 55 5.24 -10.63 -20.21
CA ASP A 55 5.67 -9.66 -21.25
C ASP A 55 6.55 -10.35 -22.31
N THR A 56 5.94 -11.24 -23.08
CA THR A 56 6.67 -12.11 -24.04
C THR A 56 7.29 -11.35 -25.21
N ASP A 57 6.76 -10.18 -25.56
CA ASP A 57 7.27 -9.30 -26.61
C ASP A 57 8.23 -8.20 -26.10
N GLY A 58 8.41 -8.11 -24.79
CA GLY A 58 9.30 -7.15 -24.14
C GLY A 58 8.84 -5.69 -24.22
N LEU A 59 7.64 -5.43 -24.69
CA LEU A 59 7.15 -4.05 -24.89
C LEU A 59 6.97 -3.30 -23.57
N ALA A 60 6.48 -3.97 -22.54
CA ALA A 60 6.30 -3.33 -21.23
C ALA A 60 7.66 -3.02 -20.59
N ARG A 61 8.64 -3.89 -20.75
CA ARG A 61 10.02 -3.64 -20.28
C ARG A 61 10.65 -2.46 -21.04
N ALA A 62 10.56 -2.42 -22.36
CA ALA A 62 11.07 -1.32 -23.15
C ALA A 62 10.40 0.03 -22.81
N ALA A 63 9.09 0.02 -22.57
CA ALA A 63 8.36 1.19 -22.12
C ALA A 63 8.82 1.66 -20.72
N TRP A 64 9.07 0.71 -19.81
CA TRP A 64 9.55 1.01 -18.48
C TRP A 64 10.99 1.58 -18.50
N ASP A 65 11.88 1.00 -19.28
CA ASP A 65 13.27 1.46 -19.43
C ASP A 65 13.31 2.88 -20.02
N SER A 66 12.44 3.21 -20.98
CA SER A 66 12.32 4.53 -21.58
C SER A 66 11.47 5.52 -20.78
N GLY A 67 10.79 5.09 -19.73
CA GLY A 67 9.86 5.90 -18.94
C GLY A 67 8.55 6.22 -19.67
N LEU A 68 8.24 5.54 -20.78
CA LEU A 68 7.04 5.79 -21.57
C LEU A 68 5.79 5.23 -20.86
N ASN A 69 4.83 6.10 -20.56
CA ASN A 69 3.60 5.75 -19.83
C ASN A 69 3.86 4.97 -18.52
N CYS A 70 4.87 5.44 -17.78
CA CYS A 70 5.30 4.85 -16.51
C CYS A 70 5.21 5.88 -15.37
N PRO A 71 4.00 6.25 -14.92
CA PRO A 71 3.85 7.17 -13.80
C PRO A 71 4.51 6.60 -12.54
N VAL A 72 5.07 7.48 -11.73
CA VAL A 72 5.59 7.14 -10.41
C VAL A 72 4.42 6.96 -9.45
N THR A 73 4.47 5.93 -8.62
CA THR A 73 3.43 5.58 -7.66
C THR A 73 4.01 5.16 -6.31
N SER A 74 3.29 5.47 -5.23
CA SER A 74 3.47 4.93 -3.87
C SER A 74 2.26 4.11 -3.44
N ALA A 75 1.33 3.82 -4.36
CA ALA A 75 0.04 3.22 -4.04
C ALA A 75 0.17 1.82 -3.44
N ALA A 76 -0.31 1.66 -2.19
CA ALA A 76 -0.36 0.37 -1.52
C ALA A 76 -1.17 -0.67 -2.31
N GLY A 77 -2.27 -0.27 -2.96
CA GLY A 77 -3.05 -1.15 -3.83
C GLY A 77 -2.23 -1.81 -4.94
N ARG A 78 -1.21 -1.13 -5.45
CA ARG A 78 -0.29 -1.70 -6.47
C ARG A 78 0.66 -2.73 -5.88
N LEU A 79 1.02 -2.62 -4.59
CA LEU A 79 1.76 -3.69 -3.89
C LEU A 79 0.88 -4.92 -3.69
N PHE A 80 -0.40 -4.74 -3.37
CA PHE A 80 -1.37 -5.83 -3.25
C PHE A 80 -1.59 -6.55 -4.59
N ASP A 81 -1.66 -5.81 -5.70
CA ASP A 81 -1.73 -6.41 -7.04
C ASP A 81 -0.48 -7.23 -7.36
N ALA A 82 0.70 -6.69 -7.06
CA ALA A 82 1.95 -7.40 -7.25
C ALA A 82 2.00 -8.70 -6.42
N ALA A 83 1.61 -8.64 -5.15
CA ALA A 83 1.54 -9.82 -4.29
C ALA A 83 0.54 -10.85 -4.80
N ALA A 84 -0.63 -10.43 -5.30
CA ALA A 84 -1.60 -11.32 -5.92
C ALA A 84 -1.06 -11.98 -7.20
N ALA A 85 -0.37 -11.21 -8.04
CA ALA A 85 0.24 -11.74 -9.26
C ALA A 85 1.30 -12.81 -8.95
N ILE A 86 2.10 -12.61 -7.90
CA ILE A 86 3.19 -13.53 -7.52
C ILE A 86 2.65 -14.72 -6.72
N ILE A 87 1.87 -14.49 -5.66
CA ILE A 87 1.42 -15.54 -4.73
C ILE A 87 0.27 -16.37 -5.31
N CYS A 88 -0.70 -15.69 -5.95
CA CYS A 88 -1.91 -16.32 -6.50
C CYS A 88 -1.78 -16.67 -7.97
N GLU A 89 -0.64 -16.36 -8.61
CA GLU A 89 -0.42 -16.56 -10.05
C GLU A 89 -1.54 -15.90 -10.86
N PHE A 90 -1.91 -14.67 -10.45
CA PHE A 90 -3.05 -13.94 -10.96
C PHE A 90 -2.61 -12.71 -11.78
N PRO A 91 -2.24 -12.90 -13.07
CA PRO A 91 -1.68 -11.82 -13.88
C PRO A 91 -2.70 -10.80 -14.38
N ASN A 92 -3.96 -11.20 -14.58
CA ASN A 92 -5.01 -10.37 -15.18
C ASN A 92 -6.28 -10.39 -14.33
N ALA A 93 -6.88 -9.22 -14.15
CA ALA A 93 -8.11 -9.02 -13.39
C ALA A 93 -9.27 -8.62 -14.31
N SER A 94 -10.47 -9.13 -14.02
CA SER A 94 -11.70 -8.76 -14.71
C SER A 94 -12.27 -7.42 -14.21
N PHE A 95 -11.97 -7.08 -12.95
CA PHE A 95 -12.35 -5.82 -12.31
C PHE A 95 -11.27 -5.36 -11.33
N GLU A 96 -11.31 -4.10 -10.94
CA GLU A 96 -10.35 -3.49 -10.03
C GLU A 96 -10.37 -4.17 -8.65
N ALA A 97 -9.19 -4.32 -8.03
CA ALA A 97 -8.97 -4.97 -6.74
C ALA A 97 -9.31 -6.47 -6.65
N GLN A 98 -9.63 -7.15 -7.75
CA GLN A 98 -9.88 -8.60 -7.74
C GLN A 98 -8.68 -9.39 -7.21
N GLY A 99 -7.47 -9.04 -7.62
CA GLY A 99 -6.23 -9.68 -7.11
C GLY A 99 -6.08 -9.54 -5.60
N PRO A 100 -6.13 -8.33 -5.04
CA PRO A 100 -6.15 -8.09 -3.59
C PRO A 100 -7.22 -8.87 -2.84
N MET A 101 -8.45 -8.97 -3.37
CA MET A 101 -9.53 -9.78 -2.76
C MET A 101 -9.19 -11.28 -2.76
N MET A 102 -8.61 -11.79 -3.84
CA MET A 102 -8.14 -13.18 -3.89
C MET A 102 -7.02 -13.41 -2.89
N LEU A 103 -6.07 -12.50 -2.78
CA LEU A 103 -4.97 -12.58 -1.82
C LEU A 103 -5.48 -12.58 -0.37
N GLU A 104 -6.45 -11.73 -0.05
CA GLU A 104 -7.12 -11.70 1.25
C GLU A 104 -7.80 -13.03 1.57
N SER A 105 -8.52 -13.59 0.61
CA SER A 105 -9.29 -14.84 0.78
C SER A 105 -8.45 -16.07 1.11
N VAL A 106 -7.14 -16.04 0.82
CA VAL A 106 -6.21 -17.12 1.18
C VAL A 106 -5.74 -17.05 2.63
N CYS A 107 -5.82 -15.90 3.28
CA CYS A 107 -5.37 -15.72 4.67
C CYS A 107 -6.29 -16.47 5.63
N ARG A 108 -5.72 -17.10 6.66
CA ARG A 108 -6.43 -17.90 7.66
C ARG A 108 -6.17 -17.45 9.09
N SER A 109 -5.01 -16.84 9.33
CA SER A 109 -4.58 -16.45 10.67
C SER A 109 -3.81 -15.13 10.64
N ALA A 110 -3.83 -14.42 11.75
CA ALA A 110 -2.91 -13.33 12.00
C ALA A 110 -1.52 -13.90 12.31
N VAL A 111 -0.49 -13.20 11.85
CA VAL A 111 0.91 -13.56 12.02
C VAL A 111 1.74 -12.32 12.27
N ASP A 112 2.94 -12.47 12.80
CA ASP A 112 3.88 -11.37 12.90
C ASP A 112 4.44 -11.01 11.52
N GLY A 113 4.34 -9.73 11.16
CA GLY A 113 4.87 -9.21 9.90
C GLY A 113 6.38 -9.00 9.95
N MET A 114 6.98 -9.02 8.76
CA MET A 114 8.38 -8.65 8.58
C MET A 114 8.58 -7.17 8.95
N GLU A 115 9.74 -6.86 9.48
CA GLU A 115 10.19 -5.47 9.62
C GLU A 115 10.67 -4.96 8.26
N LEU A 116 10.07 -3.85 7.82
CA LEU A 116 10.49 -3.18 6.59
C LEU A 116 11.33 -1.95 6.95
N PRO A 117 12.44 -1.70 6.22
CA PRO A 117 13.26 -0.53 6.47
C PRO A 117 12.45 0.76 6.34
N LEU A 118 12.48 1.59 7.36
CA LEU A 118 11.88 2.92 7.38
C LEU A 118 12.99 3.96 7.49
N ARG A 119 13.06 4.88 6.54
CA ARG A 119 14.09 5.91 6.50
C ARG A 119 13.47 7.28 6.23
N GLU A 120 13.94 8.27 6.96
CA GLU A 120 13.64 9.67 6.64
C GLU A 120 14.54 10.12 5.48
N SER A 121 13.96 10.74 4.48
CA SER A 121 14.66 11.29 3.32
C SER A 121 14.85 12.81 3.46
N ASP A 122 15.68 13.39 2.60
CA ASP A 122 16.05 14.82 2.62
C ASP A 122 14.84 15.77 2.54
N ASP A 123 13.69 15.30 2.04
CA ASP A 123 12.43 16.03 1.98
C ASP A 123 11.55 15.87 3.24
N GLU A 124 12.12 15.38 4.33
CA GLU A 124 11.46 15.14 5.63
C GLU A 124 10.27 14.16 5.55
N ILE A 125 10.28 13.24 4.58
CA ILE A 125 9.28 12.19 4.43
C ILE A 125 9.91 10.85 4.84
N PHE A 126 9.28 10.15 5.78
CA PHE A 126 9.62 8.77 6.09
C PHE A 126 9.18 7.85 4.96
N ARG A 127 10.09 7.03 4.44
CA ARG A 127 9.77 6.05 3.37
C ARG A 127 10.01 4.63 3.83
N THR A 128 8.94 3.84 3.80
CA THR A 128 9.04 2.39 4.03
C THR A 128 9.50 1.71 2.75
N ASP A 129 10.61 0.99 2.83
CA ASP A 129 11.13 0.21 1.70
C ASP A 129 10.47 -1.18 1.64
N TRP A 130 9.69 -1.40 0.61
CA TRP A 130 8.98 -2.67 0.36
C TRP A 130 9.88 -3.75 -0.27
N GLN A 131 11.12 -3.44 -0.66
CA GLN A 131 12.01 -4.38 -1.36
C GLN A 131 12.17 -5.74 -0.66
N PRO A 132 12.30 -5.83 0.68
CA PRO A 132 12.42 -7.11 1.36
C PRO A 132 11.24 -8.06 1.15
N LEU A 133 10.06 -7.53 0.82
CA LEU A 133 8.88 -8.36 0.54
C LEU A 133 9.07 -9.23 -0.70
N LEU A 134 9.80 -8.77 -1.72
CA LEU A 134 9.93 -9.51 -2.99
C LEU A 134 10.53 -10.91 -2.79
N GLY A 135 11.56 -11.02 -1.96
CA GLY A 135 12.17 -12.32 -1.65
C GLY A 135 11.17 -13.28 -1.00
N MET A 136 10.40 -12.79 -0.02
CA MET A 136 9.38 -13.57 0.68
C MET A 136 8.21 -13.93 -0.25
N LEU A 137 7.76 -13.01 -1.10
CA LEU A 137 6.66 -13.25 -2.05
C LEU A 137 7.01 -14.35 -3.07
N ALA A 138 8.26 -14.41 -3.52
CA ALA A 138 8.75 -15.37 -4.51
C ALA A 138 9.26 -16.69 -3.90
N ASP A 139 9.39 -16.78 -2.59
CA ASP A 139 9.94 -17.97 -1.93
C ASP A 139 8.91 -19.12 -1.89
N HIS A 140 9.02 -20.05 -2.81
CA HIS A 140 8.17 -21.25 -2.88
C HIS A 140 8.42 -22.27 -1.76
N ALA A 141 9.47 -22.13 -0.93
CA ALA A 141 9.65 -22.92 0.28
C ALA A 141 8.66 -22.49 1.40
N ILE A 142 8.13 -21.25 1.31
CA ILE A 142 7.08 -20.76 2.19
C ILE A 142 5.72 -21.09 1.56
N GLU A 143 4.83 -21.72 2.34
CA GLU A 143 3.48 -22.05 1.88
C GLU A 143 2.73 -20.80 1.39
N ARG A 144 1.92 -20.95 0.33
CA ARG A 144 1.14 -19.86 -0.29
C ARG A 144 0.31 -19.06 0.72
N VAL A 145 -0.41 -19.75 1.61
CA VAL A 145 -1.22 -19.12 2.67
C VAL A 145 -0.32 -18.25 3.55
N ARG A 146 0.81 -18.80 3.98
CA ARG A 146 1.75 -18.12 4.86
C ARG A 146 2.37 -16.88 4.20
N ARG A 147 2.70 -16.92 2.90
CA ARG A 147 3.17 -15.75 2.15
C ARG A 147 2.13 -14.64 2.11
N ALA A 148 0.86 -14.99 1.88
CA ALA A 148 -0.23 -14.02 1.89
C ALA A 148 -0.42 -13.38 3.27
N GLU A 149 -0.39 -14.17 4.33
CA GLU A 149 -0.49 -13.70 5.72
C GLU A 149 0.68 -12.79 6.10
N LEU A 150 1.92 -13.20 5.79
CA LEU A 150 3.13 -12.42 6.02
C LEU A 150 3.09 -11.07 5.27
N PHE A 151 2.59 -11.05 4.04
CA PHE A 151 2.45 -9.82 3.28
C PHE A 151 1.50 -8.84 3.97
N HIS A 152 0.28 -9.27 4.32
CA HIS A 152 -0.69 -8.42 5.03
C HIS A 152 -0.11 -7.90 6.35
N ALA A 153 0.46 -8.78 7.15
CA ALA A 153 1.04 -8.43 8.43
C ALA A 153 2.22 -7.45 8.30
N SER A 154 3.05 -7.60 7.26
CA SER A 154 4.18 -6.70 7.01
C SER A 154 3.72 -5.29 6.61
N ILE A 155 2.65 -5.18 5.80
CA ILE A 155 2.05 -3.89 5.46
C ILE A 155 1.39 -3.25 6.70
N ALA A 156 0.66 -4.03 7.50
CA ALA A 156 0.08 -3.53 8.75
C ALA A 156 1.15 -3.02 9.72
N ARG A 157 2.25 -3.77 9.88
CA ARG A 157 3.41 -3.36 10.68
C ARG A 157 4.05 -2.08 10.14
N ALA A 158 4.20 -1.96 8.81
CA ALA A 158 4.75 -0.76 8.19
C ALA A 158 3.91 0.49 8.50
N ILE A 159 2.58 0.38 8.51
CA ILE A 159 1.67 1.46 8.91
C ILE A 159 1.94 1.86 10.38
N ALA A 160 2.05 0.88 11.28
CA ALA A 160 2.31 1.15 12.69
C ALA A 160 3.70 1.77 12.92
N GLU A 161 4.73 1.31 12.22
CA GLU A 161 6.08 1.88 12.34
C GLU A 161 6.15 3.32 11.78
N GLN A 162 5.45 3.65 10.69
CA GLN A 162 5.32 5.02 10.21
C GLN A 162 4.64 5.91 11.27
N ALA A 163 3.55 5.44 11.87
CA ALA A 163 2.85 6.17 12.92
C ALA A 163 3.72 6.44 14.14
N LYS A 164 4.47 5.44 14.61
CA LYS A 164 5.41 5.58 15.73
C LYS A 164 6.54 6.57 15.41
N ALA A 165 7.11 6.50 14.20
CA ALA A 165 8.17 7.42 13.79
C ALA A 165 7.68 8.87 13.76
N LEU A 166 6.47 9.10 13.26
CA LEU A 166 5.85 10.42 13.25
C LEU A 166 5.50 10.91 14.67
N SER A 167 5.00 10.03 15.53
CA SER A 167 4.67 10.34 16.92
C SER A 167 5.92 10.67 17.76
N ALA A 168 7.07 10.12 17.44
CA ALA A 168 8.32 10.46 18.12
C ALA A 168 8.76 11.93 17.91
N GLN A 169 8.29 12.56 16.82
CA GLN A 169 8.60 13.94 16.46
C GLN A 169 7.43 14.91 16.69
N ASN A 170 6.23 14.38 16.93
CA ASN A 170 5.00 15.16 17.03
C ASN A 170 4.08 14.57 18.11
N ASP A 171 3.28 15.40 18.75
CA ASP A 171 2.26 14.94 19.72
C ASP A 171 1.03 14.40 18.98
N ILE A 172 1.11 13.12 18.58
CA ILE A 172 0.05 12.42 17.84
C ILE A 172 -0.57 11.36 18.74
N ALA A 173 -1.86 11.50 19.03
CA ALA A 173 -2.64 10.51 19.77
C ALA A 173 -3.71 9.82 18.91
N GLN A 174 -4.04 10.36 17.75
CA GLN A 174 -5.18 9.93 16.93
C GLN A 174 -4.72 9.59 15.52
N ILE A 175 -5.20 8.46 14.99
CA ILE A 175 -4.89 7.99 13.65
C ILE A 175 -6.19 7.64 12.92
N GLY A 176 -6.41 8.25 11.76
CA GLY A 176 -7.48 7.88 10.84
C GLY A 176 -6.94 7.00 9.73
N LEU A 177 -7.56 5.83 9.52
CA LEU A 177 -7.26 4.94 8.39
C LEU A 177 -8.32 5.13 7.31
N CYS A 178 -7.90 5.52 6.10
CA CYS A 178 -8.80 5.70 4.96
C CYS A 178 -8.10 5.27 3.65
N GLY A 179 -8.91 5.06 2.62
CA GLY A 179 -8.46 4.56 1.32
C GLY A 179 -8.94 3.14 1.04
N GLY A 180 -9.08 2.79 -0.25
CA GLY A 180 -9.67 1.52 -0.69
C GLY A 180 -8.96 0.26 -0.17
N VAL A 181 -7.67 0.35 0.18
CA VAL A 181 -6.92 -0.79 0.74
C VAL A 181 -7.46 -1.26 2.09
N PHE A 182 -8.10 -0.37 2.87
CA PHE A 182 -8.70 -0.73 4.16
C PHE A 182 -10.09 -1.39 4.04
N GLN A 183 -10.59 -1.61 2.82
CA GLN A 183 -11.66 -2.57 2.56
C GLN A 183 -11.17 -4.02 2.75
N ASN A 184 -9.86 -4.27 2.67
CA ASN A 184 -9.24 -5.52 3.03
C ASN A 184 -9.26 -5.66 4.56
N ARG A 185 -10.11 -6.56 5.04
CA ARG A 185 -10.36 -6.74 6.47
C ARG A 185 -9.13 -7.27 7.21
N VAL A 186 -8.38 -8.18 6.57
CA VAL A 186 -7.16 -8.76 7.17
C VAL A 186 -6.13 -7.66 7.44
N LEU A 187 -5.95 -6.73 6.50
CA LEU A 187 -5.07 -5.58 6.69
C LEU A 187 -5.62 -4.63 7.76
N ALA A 188 -6.90 -4.29 7.67
CA ALA A 188 -7.52 -3.30 8.56
C ALA A 188 -7.48 -3.76 10.02
N ASP A 189 -7.92 -5.00 10.30
CA ASP A 189 -7.95 -5.56 11.65
C ASP A 189 -6.54 -5.61 12.26
N GLN A 190 -5.51 -6.02 11.50
CA GLN A 190 -4.13 -6.07 11.98
C GLN A 190 -3.52 -4.68 12.18
N ALA A 191 -3.78 -3.74 11.26
CA ALA A 191 -3.28 -2.37 11.40
C ALA A 191 -3.89 -1.67 12.64
N VAL A 192 -5.20 -1.83 12.85
CA VAL A 192 -5.88 -1.30 14.05
C VAL A 192 -5.27 -1.88 15.31
N ALA A 193 -5.14 -3.21 15.41
CA ALA A 193 -4.57 -3.85 16.60
C ALA A 193 -3.16 -3.33 16.91
N LEU A 194 -2.27 -3.27 15.90
CA LEU A 194 -0.89 -2.80 16.10
C LEU A 194 -0.80 -1.32 16.50
N LEU A 195 -1.71 -0.49 15.99
CA LEU A 195 -1.76 0.93 16.34
C LEU A 195 -2.34 1.14 17.74
N GLU A 196 -3.39 0.41 18.11
CA GLU A 196 -3.96 0.46 19.47
C GLU A 196 -2.97 -0.07 20.52
N ASP A 197 -2.27 -1.16 20.23
CA ASP A 197 -1.19 -1.69 21.08
C ASP A 197 -0.04 -0.68 21.25
N ALA A 198 0.18 0.18 20.26
CA ALA A 198 1.14 1.28 20.34
C ALA A 198 0.61 2.52 21.09
N GLY A 199 -0.64 2.49 21.57
CA GLY A 199 -1.25 3.55 22.38
C GLY A 199 -2.01 4.61 21.59
N PHE A 200 -2.25 4.43 20.28
CA PHE A 200 -3.03 5.36 19.48
C PHE A 200 -4.53 5.10 19.57
N SER A 201 -5.32 6.16 19.48
CA SER A 201 -6.76 6.05 19.20
C SER A 201 -6.97 5.93 17.69
N VAL A 202 -7.54 4.83 17.23
CA VAL A 202 -7.67 4.53 15.79
C VAL A 202 -9.10 4.74 15.31
N TYR A 203 -9.25 5.37 14.16
CA TYR A 203 -10.54 5.67 13.54
C TYR A 203 -10.59 5.10 12.12
N LEU A 204 -11.66 4.36 11.83
CA LEU A 204 -12.05 3.89 10.50
C LEU A 204 -13.43 4.47 10.18
N PRO A 205 -13.71 4.85 8.93
CA PRO A 205 -15.07 5.24 8.52
C PRO A 205 -16.04 4.05 8.69
N LEU A 206 -17.10 4.25 9.51
CA LEU A 206 -18.13 3.24 9.75
C LEU A 206 -19.42 3.53 8.98
N ALA A 207 -19.78 4.82 8.88
CA ALA A 207 -21.02 5.26 8.23
C ALA A 207 -20.84 5.53 6.72
N LEU A 208 -19.61 5.63 6.26
CA LEU A 208 -19.24 5.93 4.87
C LEU A 208 -18.22 4.91 4.39
N PRO A 209 -18.15 4.64 3.08
CA PRO A 209 -17.07 3.82 2.54
C PRO A 209 -15.71 4.45 2.84
N CYS A 210 -14.70 3.62 3.11
CA CYS A 210 -13.33 4.11 3.32
C CYS A 210 -12.59 4.43 2.01
N ASN A 211 -13.23 4.31 0.86
CA ASN A 211 -12.67 4.50 -0.49
C ASN A 211 -13.13 5.82 -1.14
N ASP A 212 -12.82 6.00 -2.41
CA ASP A 212 -13.11 7.21 -3.20
C ASP A 212 -14.60 7.59 -3.26
N ALA A 213 -15.52 6.67 -2.97
CA ALA A 213 -16.95 6.97 -2.91
C ALA A 213 -17.31 7.98 -1.80
N ALA A 214 -16.45 8.16 -0.78
CA ALA A 214 -16.62 9.13 0.28
C ALA A 214 -15.91 10.48 0.02
N LEU A 215 -15.24 10.66 -1.12
CA LEU A 215 -14.39 11.83 -1.40
C LEU A 215 -15.16 13.15 -1.30
N SER A 216 -16.34 13.24 -1.89
CA SER A 216 -17.16 14.47 -1.85
C SER A 216 -17.64 14.81 -0.44
N TYR A 217 -17.96 13.80 0.37
CA TYR A 217 -18.26 14.02 1.79
C TYR A 217 -17.05 14.54 2.56
N GLY A 218 -15.88 13.94 2.34
CA GLY A 218 -14.62 14.39 2.96
C GLY A 218 -14.30 15.84 2.62
N GLN A 219 -14.50 16.25 1.36
CA GLN A 219 -14.31 17.65 0.93
C GLN A 219 -15.28 18.60 1.65
N ALA A 220 -16.55 18.22 1.79
CA ALA A 220 -17.52 19.04 2.51
C ALA A 220 -17.19 19.15 4.01
N ALA A 221 -16.80 18.04 4.64
CA ALA A 221 -16.38 18.01 6.04
C ALA A 221 -15.12 18.86 6.28
N GLU A 222 -14.17 18.84 5.37
CA GLU A 222 -12.96 19.65 5.41
C GLU A 222 -13.28 21.15 5.38
N ILE A 223 -14.21 21.59 4.52
CA ILE A 223 -14.64 22.99 4.43
C ILE A 223 -15.35 23.40 5.73
N ALA A 224 -16.31 22.62 6.20
CA ALA A 224 -17.03 22.90 7.42
C ALA A 224 -16.11 23.03 8.66
N ALA A 225 -15.10 22.15 8.75
CA ALA A 225 -14.14 22.21 9.85
C ALA A 225 -13.23 23.45 9.80
N ARG A 226 -12.90 23.95 8.61
CA ARG A 226 -12.13 25.21 8.45
C ARG A 226 -12.93 26.43 8.90
N GLU A 227 -14.21 26.48 8.55
CA GLU A 227 -15.08 27.59 8.94
C GLU A 227 -15.30 27.67 10.47
N THR A 228 -15.30 26.51 11.13
CA THR A 228 -15.47 26.45 12.60
C THR A 228 -14.21 26.89 13.37
N GLN A 229 -13.05 26.98 12.72
CA GLN A 229 -11.78 27.39 13.32
C GLN A 229 -11.46 28.89 13.13
N GLN A 230 -12.27 29.64 12.37
CA GLN A 230 -12.22 31.09 12.23
C GLN A 230 -13.08 31.80 13.25
#